data_e0338a11d0e2ff9cb08a64999617d6c4
#
_entry.id   e0338a11d0e2ff9cb08a64999617d6c4
#
_cell.length_a   1.000
_cell.length_b   1.000
_cell.length_c   1.000
_cell.angle_alpha   90.00
_cell.angle_beta   90.00
_cell.angle_gamma   90.00
#
_symmetry.space_group_name_H-M   'P 1'
#
loop_
_entity.id
_entity.type
_entity.pdbx_description
1 polymer ?
#
loop_
_entity_poly.entity_id
_entity_poly.type
_entity_poly.pdbx_seq_one_letter_code
_entity_poly.pdbx_strand_id
1 'polypeptide(L)'
;MGSAFRRSLAPVLLFVVVCLTALNLRSGIASVAPVLGQIQDFFGISSGQAGLLTALPGLCFAAMGLAAVPLARRVGLSRTLAGGTLALVVGLGLRPWVSSFSLFVALTLCVVAGIALANVLLPAWIKQHGSGRTLVALMTTYTTMLGVSSALGPLSAVTQKSWQGALWIWCLPAIAQLVAWIVVLPQAGRDVAHGTVDGAGAQRPMFTSPTAVAMLFFFGLQSTMAYVQMGWLPRMLVEKGVGENTASVALAVIGVFNIAGGVVMPWLISRLDRLTPVPIVLALCTCAGWGGVLVAADAAPLAWASLMGIGGMCFPLALALLTARTRSALTTARLSGFVQPGGYILAGLVPLSVGVVRGATGDWTAVLIGLMVLSLCMLVVGLRATTHVYIDDELAA
;
A
#
# COMPACT_ATOMS: atom_id res chain seq x y z
N MET A 1 12.02 -22.44 36.57
CA MET A 1 11.83 -21.22 37.41
C MET A 1 12.28 -20.04 36.59
N GLY A 2 11.41 -19.05 36.41
CA GLY A 2 11.71 -17.83 35.67
C GLY A 2 10.59 -17.43 34.69
N SER A 3 9.33 -17.32 35.17
CA SER A 3 8.29 -16.59 34.47
C SER A 3 8.66 -15.12 34.55
N ALA A 4 9.41 -14.62 33.54
CA ALA A 4 9.59 -13.19 33.36
C ALA A 4 8.20 -12.58 33.22
N PHE A 5 7.78 -11.81 34.19
CA PHE A 5 6.55 -11.02 34.26
C PHE A 5 6.51 -10.14 33.00
N ARG A 6 5.82 -10.59 31.94
CA ARG A 6 5.51 -9.75 30.80
C ARG A 6 4.63 -8.61 31.34
N ARG A 7 5.23 -7.44 31.56
CA ARG A 7 4.45 -6.23 31.82
C ARG A 7 3.55 -6.04 30.60
N SER A 8 2.24 -6.22 30.78
CA SER A 8 1.28 -5.92 29.71
C SER A 8 1.43 -4.45 29.38
N LEU A 9 1.66 -4.15 28.11
CA LEU A 9 1.64 -2.76 27.62
C LEU A 9 0.30 -2.11 27.99
N ALA A 10 0.34 -0.87 28.48
CA ALA A 10 -0.89 -0.15 28.76
C ALA A 10 -1.77 -0.10 27.52
N PRO A 11 -3.07 -0.42 27.60
CA PRO A 11 -3.97 -0.43 26.44
C PRO A 11 -3.92 0.86 25.61
N VAL A 12 -3.85 2.00 26.27
CA VAL A 12 -3.73 3.32 25.62
C VAL A 12 -2.47 3.41 24.76
N LEU A 13 -1.33 2.91 25.27
CA LEU A 13 -0.07 2.93 24.52
C LEU A 13 -0.14 2.03 23.27
N LEU A 14 -0.80 0.87 23.34
CA LEU A 14 -1.05 0.01 22.19
C LEU A 14 -1.82 0.74 21.10
N PHE A 15 -2.91 1.43 21.47
CA PHE A 15 -3.71 2.19 20.51
C PHE A 15 -2.93 3.37 19.92
N VAL A 16 -2.21 4.13 20.73
CA VAL A 16 -1.40 5.26 20.25
C VAL A 16 -0.36 4.83 19.24
N VAL A 17 0.39 3.76 19.56
CA VAL A 17 1.44 3.23 18.65
C VAL A 17 0.83 2.73 17.33
N VAL A 18 -0.26 1.97 17.39
CA VAL A 18 -0.92 1.45 16.19
C VAL A 18 -1.51 2.59 15.36
N CYS A 19 -2.19 3.53 15.99
CA CYS A 19 -2.79 4.70 15.34
C CYS A 19 -1.73 5.54 14.59
N LEU A 20 -0.66 5.95 15.29
CA LEU A 20 0.41 6.76 14.71
C LEU A 20 1.18 6.00 13.61
N THR A 21 1.46 4.70 13.83
CA THR A 21 2.13 3.90 12.81
C THR A 21 1.27 3.77 11.56
N ALA A 22 -0.01 3.44 11.70
CA ALA A 22 -0.93 3.30 10.58
C ALA A 22 -1.18 4.61 9.84
N LEU A 23 -1.22 5.75 10.54
CA LEU A 23 -1.33 7.09 9.96
C LEU A 23 -0.14 7.42 9.04
N ASN A 24 1.05 6.92 9.32
CA ASN A 24 2.24 7.17 8.51
C ASN A 24 2.44 6.17 7.36
N LEU A 25 1.61 5.12 7.23
CA LEU A 25 1.81 4.06 6.22
C LEU A 25 1.54 4.52 4.77
N ARG A 26 0.79 5.57 4.56
CA ARG A 26 0.44 6.05 3.21
C ARG A 26 0.74 7.52 2.98
N SER A 27 0.65 8.37 4.00
CA SER A 27 0.79 9.82 3.88
C SER A 27 2.14 10.23 3.28
N GLY A 28 3.25 9.63 3.72
CA GLY A 28 4.60 9.92 3.21
C GLY A 28 4.80 9.59 1.72
N ILE A 29 3.99 8.67 1.17
CA ILE A 29 3.99 8.29 -0.25
C ILE A 29 2.98 9.15 -1.02
N ALA A 30 1.74 9.20 -0.54
CA ALA A 30 0.62 9.86 -1.21
C ALA A 30 0.77 11.38 -1.31
N SER A 31 1.58 12.00 -0.43
CA SER A 31 1.89 13.44 -0.48
C SER A 31 2.82 13.83 -1.64
N VAL A 32 3.52 12.89 -2.27
CA VAL A 32 4.49 13.19 -3.34
C VAL A 32 3.78 13.52 -4.66
N ALA A 33 2.75 12.77 -5.01
CA ALA A 33 2.11 12.89 -6.33
C ALA A 33 1.55 14.29 -6.65
N PRO A 34 0.83 14.96 -5.73
CA PRO A 34 0.30 16.30 -6.00
C PRO A 34 1.38 17.36 -6.27
N VAL A 35 2.57 17.15 -5.71
CA VAL A 35 3.71 18.09 -5.84
C VAL A 35 4.80 17.59 -6.79
N LEU A 36 4.55 16.48 -7.51
CA LEU A 36 5.54 15.85 -8.38
C LEU A 36 6.05 16.79 -9.48
N GLY A 37 5.19 17.63 -10.05
CA GLY A 37 5.57 18.65 -11.02
C GLY A 37 6.58 19.64 -10.44
N GLN A 38 6.27 20.21 -9.27
CA GLN A 38 7.16 21.15 -8.58
C GLN A 38 8.52 20.51 -8.21
N ILE A 39 8.52 19.22 -7.84
CA ILE A 39 9.76 18.46 -7.59
C ILE A 39 10.58 18.31 -8.89
N GLN A 40 9.92 18.01 -10.02
CA GLN A 40 10.60 17.90 -11.31
C GLN A 40 11.24 19.22 -11.75
N ASP A 41 10.50 20.32 -11.62
CA ASP A 41 10.97 21.66 -11.98
C ASP A 41 12.16 22.07 -11.08
N PHE A 42 12.08 21.78 -9.77
CA PHE A 42 13.14 22.12 -8.80
C PHE A 42 14.46 21.39 -9.08
N PHE A 43 14.38 20.09 -9.40
CA PHE A 43 15.58 19.28 -9.67
C PHE A 43 15.97 19.22 -11.14
N GLY A 44 15.17 19.77 -12.06
CA GLY A 44 15.40 19.70 -13.51
C GLY A 44 15.37 18.26 -14.05
N ILE A 45 14.51 17.38 -13.51
CA ILE A 45 14.49 15.96 -13.83
C ILE A 45 13.45 15.60 -14.91
N SER A 46 13.80 14.57 -15.70
CA SER A 46 12.91 14.04 -16.73
C SER A 46 11.71 13.27 -16.14
N SER A 47 10.67 13.05 -16.97
CA SER A 47 9.53 12.20 -16.58
C SER A 47 9.95 10.76 -16.24
N GLY A 48 10.98 10.22 -16.89
CA GLY A 48 11.54 8.91 -16.55
C GLY A 48 12.15 8.87 -15.14
N GLN A 49 12.87 9.92 -14.73
CA GLN A 49 13.41 10.05 -13.38
C GLN A 49 12.31 10.25 -12.33
N ALA A 50 11.26 10.99 -12.66
CA ALA A 50 10.06 11.07 -11.82
C ALA A 50 9.36 9.71 -11.69
N GLY A 51 9.36 8.90 -12.77
CA GLY A 51 8.88 7.51 -12.74
C GLY A 51 9.62 6.65 -11.73
N LEU A 52 10.92 6.89 -11.52
CA LEU A 52 11.68 6.20 -10.46
C LEU A 52 11.09 6.50 -9.07
N LEU A 53 10.78 7.76 -8.76
CA LEU A 53 10.17 8.12 -7.48
C LEU A 53 8.84 7.41 -7.24
N THR A 54 8.01 7.31 -8.28
CA THR A 54 6.68 6.67 -8.20
C THR A 54 6.77 5.14 -8.17
N ALA A 55 7.88 4.55 -8.63
CA ALA A 55 8.16 3.12 -8.59
C ALA A 55 8.68 2.65 -7.21
N LEU A 56 9.37 3.53 -6.48
CA LEU A 56 10.02 3.18 -5.20
C LEU A 56 9.08 2.47 -4.22
N PRO A 57 7.82 2.88 -4.02
CA PRO A 57 6.94 2.20 -3.09
C PRO A 57 6.75 0.72 -3.45
N GLY A 58 6.42 0.39 -4.70
CA GLY A 58 6.23 -0.98 -5.14
C GLY A 58 7.49 -1.83 -4.96
N LEU A 59 8.64 -1.33 -5.39
CA LEU A 59 9.93 -2.04 -5.29
C LEU A 59 10.35 -2.25 -3.83
N CYS A 60 10.19 -1.24 -2.97
CA CYS A 60 10.48 -1.36 -1.54
C CYS A 60 9.53 -2.35 -0.85
N PHE A 61 8.24 -2.36 -1.18
CA PHE A 61 7.31 -3.33 -0.61
C PHE A 61 7.65 -4.76 -1.05
N ALA A 62 8.09 -4.98 -2.29
CA ALA A 62 8.58 -6.27 -2.74
C ALA A 62 9.82 -6.72 -1.95
N ALA A 63 10.83 -5.86 -1.83
CA ALA A 63 12.07 -6.16 -1.11
C ALA A 63 11.84 -6.38 0.40
N MET A 64 11.09 -5.49 1.03
CA MET A 64 10.80 -5.56 2.46
C MET A 64 9.82 -6.69 2.80
N GLY A 65 8.93 -7.09 1.87
CA GLY A 65 8.10 -8.27 2.02
C GLY A 65 8.91 -9.54 2.26
N LEU A 66 10.10 -9.64 1.64
CA LEU A 66 11.04 -10.73 1.82
C LEU A 66 11.96 -10.55 3.05
N ALA A 67 12.39 -9.32 3.33
CA ALA A 67 13.39 -9.03 4.35
C ALA A 67 12.82 -8.79 5.75
N ALA A 68 11.57 -8.31 5.87
CA ALA A 68 10.99 -7.87 7.14
C ALA A 68 10.94 -8.97 8.21
N VAL A 69 10.47 -10.17 7.84
CA VAL A 69 10.34 -11.29 8.79
C VAL A 69 11.70 -11.82 9.25
N PRO A 70 12.69 -12.11 8.39
CA PRO A 70 14.03 -12.45 8.81
C PRO A 70 14.68 -11.41 9.72
N LEU A 71 14.50 -10.12 9.42
CA LEU A 71 15.02 -9.03 10.24
C LEU A 71 14.35 -9.01 11.63
N ALA A 72 13.02 -9.11 11.68
CA ALA A 72 12.27 -9.14 12.93
C ALA A 72 12.59 -10.38 13.80
N ARG A 73 12.92 -11.52 13.18
CA ARG A 73 13.41 -12.71 13.90
C ARG A 73 14.75 -12.47 14.58
N ARG A 74 15.67 -11.72 13.97
CA ARG A 74 17.01 -11.45 14.53
C ARG A 74 16.99 -10.37 15.60
N VAL A 75 16.25 -9.28 15.35
CA VAL A 75 16.31 -8.06 16.16
C VAL A 75 15.13 -7.93 17.13
N GLY A 76 13.97 -8.50 16.78
CA GLY A 76 12.68 -8.36 17.46
C GLY A 76 11.74 -7.44 16.68
N LEU A 77 10.42 -7.66 16.82
CA LEU A 77 9.37 -6.91 16.09
C LEU A 77 9.41 -5.42 16.45
N SER A 78 9.33 -5.08 17.75
CA SER A 78 9.31 -3.68 18.20
C SER A 78 10.57 -2.92 17.83
N ARG A 79 11.75 -3.56 17.89
CA ARG A 79 13.02 -2.91 17.52
C ARG A 79 13.08 -2.67 16.00
N THR A 80 12.61 -3.61 15.20
CA THR A 80 12.57 -3.46 13.74
C THR A 80 11.60 -2.36 13.34
N LEU A 81 10.43 -2.27 14.00
CA LEU A 81 9.45 -1.21 13.77
C LEU A 81 9.97 0.17 14.20
N ALA A 82 10.65 0.25 15.35
CA ALA A 82 11.30 1.48 15.79
C ALA A 82 12.42 1.94 14.84
N GLY A 83 13.28 1.01 14.37
CA GLY A 83 14.33 1.29 13.39
C GLY A 83 13.77 1.75 12.04
N GLY A 84 12.69 1.11 11.57
CA GLY A 84 11.97 1.54 10.36
C GLY A 84 11.33 2.93 10.54
N THR A 85 10.80 3.23 11.73
CA THR A 85 10.27 4.56 12.06
C THR A 85 11.36 5.63 12.11
N LEU A 86 12.55 5.29 12.63
CA LEU A 86 13.69 6.21 12.60
C LEU A 86 14.11 6.54 11.16
N ALA A 87 14.19 5.54 10.28
CA ALA A 87 14.47 5.75 8.87
C ALA A 87 13.39 6.63 8.20
N LEU A 88 12.11 6.42 8.55
CA LEU A 88 10.99 7.24 8.10
C LEU A 88 11.15 8.71 8.54
N VAL A 89 11.44 8.97 9.82
CA VAL A 89 11.64 10.33 10.36
C VAL A 89 12.81 11.03 9.68
N VAL A 90 13.96 10.36 9.56
CA VAL A 90 15.14 10.92 8.89
C VAL A 90 14.80 11.27 7.44
N GLY A 91 14.16 10.35 6.71
CA GLY A 91 13.79 10.58 5.32
C GLY A 91 12.78 11.72 5.16
N LEU A 92 11.70 11.76 5.95
CA LEU A 92 10.70 12.83 5.90
C LEU A 92 11.25 14.19 6.33
N GLY A 93 12.12 14.21 7.35
CA GLY A 93 12.71 15.43 7.86
C GLY A 93 13.70 16.08 6.93
N LEU A 94 14.55 15.28 6.28
CA LEU A 94 15.67 15.79 5.49
C LEU A 94 15.36 15.93 3.99
N ARG A 95 14.57 15.00 3.40
CA ARG A 95 14.37 14.98 1.92
C ARG A 95 13.88 16.30 1.31
N PRO A 96 13.04 17.14 1.96
CA PRO A 96 12.57 18.37 1.34
C PRO A 96 13.65 19.48 1.23
N TRP A 97 14.74 19.34 1.96
CA TRP A 97 15.75 20.38 2.13
C TRP A 97 17.05 20.10 1.36
N VAL A 98 17.13 18.99 0.63
CA VAL A 98 18.29 18.63 -0.18
C VAL A 98 18.23 19.23 -1.57
N SER A 99 19.36 19.60 -2.14
CA SER A 99 19.49 20.13 -3.50
C SER A 99 19.87 19.07 -4.54
N SER A 100 20.28 17.86 -4.11
CA SER A 100 20.64 16.77 -5.00
C SER A 100 19.47 15.79 -5.18
N PHE A 101 19.10 15.51 -6.43
CA PHE A 101 18.05 14.52 -6.73
C PHE A 101 18.42 13.11 -6.23
N SER A 102 19.68 12.69 -6.37
CA SER A 102 20.13 11.38 -5.89
C SER A 102 19.97 11.26 -4.38
N LEU A 103 20.25 12.31 -3.61
CA LEU A 103 20.06 12.34 -2.17
C LEU A 103 18.57 12.36 -1.81
N PHE A 104 17.73 13.09 -2.58
CA PHE A 104 16.28 13.07 -2.43
C PHE A 104 15.70 11.65 -2.63
N VAL A 105 16.17 10.93 -3.65
CA VAL A 105 15.82 9.53 -3.91
C VAL A 105 16.26 8.63 -2.75
N ALA A 106 17.49 8.75 -2.27
CA ALA A 106 18.01 7.95 -1.16
C ALA A 106 17.21 8.17 0.14
N LEU A 107 16.87 9.42 0.45
CA LEU A 107 16.02 9.74 1.60
C LEU A 107 14.56 9.27 1.40
N THR A 108 14.05 9.31 0.18
CA THR A 108 12.73 8.72 -0.16
C THR A 108 12.76 7.21 0.00
N LEU A 109 13.85 6.52 -0.35
CA LEU A 109 14.04 5.10 -0.05
C LEU A 109 13.97 4.81 1.45
N CYS A 110 14.57 5.64 2.30
CA CYS A 110 14.47 5.52 3.76
C CYS A 110 13.00 5.63 4.23
N VAL A 111 12.26 6.62 3.69
CA VAL A 111 10.83 6.78 3.99
C VAL A 111 10.04 5.53 3.62
N VAL A 112 10.19 5.07 2.39
CA VAL A 112 9.38 3.98 1.84
C VAL A 112 9.76 2.63 2.47
N ALA A 113 11.04 2.40 2.74
CA ALA A 113 11.51 1.19 3.44
C ALA A 113 10.95 1.11 4.86
N GLY A 114 10.94 2.24 5.60
CA GLY A 114 10.31 2.32 6.93
C GLY A 114 8.81 2.01 6.87
N ILE A 115 8.11 2.57 5.91
CA ILE A 115 6.69 2.29 5.65
C ILE A 115 6.47 0.81 5.32
N ALA A 116 7.28 0.23 4.42
CA ALA A 116 7.14 -1.15 3.99
C ALA A 116 7.38 -2.14 5.14
N LEU A 117 8.40 -1.92 5.97
CA LEU A 117 8.63 -2.70 7.19
C LEU A 117 7.43 -2.64 8.13
N ALA A 118 6.89 -1.45 8.39
CA ALA A 118 5.75 -1.28 9.28
C ALA A 118 4.47 -1.94 8.70
N ASN A 119 4.24 -1.84 7.39
CA ASN A 119 3.08 -2.45 6.74
C ASN A 119 3.08 -4.00 6.86
N VAL A 120 4.27 -4.62 6.82
CA VAL A 120 4.42 -6.07 6.96
C VAL A 120 4.35 -6.53 8.42
N LEU A 121 5.01 -5.78 9.32
CA LEU A 121 5.23 -6.25 10.70
C LEU A 121 4.17 -5.78 11.69
N LEU A 122 3.48 -4.65 11.45
CA LEU A 122 2.49 -4.11 12.39
C LEU A 122 1.33 -5.06 12.65
N PRO A 123 0.73 -5.75 11.67
CA PRO A 123 -0.31 -6.75 11.93
C PRO A 123 0.18 -7.91 12.81
N ALA A 124 1.43 -8.36 12.61
CA ALA A 124 2.04 -9.40 13.42
C ALA A 124 2.29 -8.93 14.87
N TRP A 125 2.76 -7.69 15.03
CA TRP A 125 2.93 -7.06 16.34
C TRP A 125 1.61 -6.91 17.09
N ILE A 126 0.54 -6.46 16.39
CA ILE A 126 -0.82 -6.35 16.95
C ILE A 126 -1.31 -7.74 17.45
N LYS A 127 -1.13 -8.78 16.65
CA LYS A 127 -1.51 -10.16 17.06
C LYS A 127 -0.74 -10.65 18.28
N GLN A 128 0.52 -10.24 18.43
CA GLN A 128 1.36 -10.68 19.56
C GLN A 128 1.02 -9.94 20.86
N HIS A 129 0.55 -8.69 20.79
CA HIS A 129 0.32 -7.84 21.97
C HIS A 129 -1.18 -7.62 22.26
N GLY A 130 -2.07 -7.85 21.30
CA GLY A 130 -3.51 -7.77 21.45
C GLY A 130 -4.16 -9.13 21.69
N SER A 131 -5.22 -9.18 22.47
CA SER A 131 -6.03 -10.37 22.70
C SER A 131 -7.53 -10.04 22.74
N GLY A 132 -8.38 -11.00 22.36
CA GLY A 132 -9.83 -10.85 22.41
C GLY A 132 -10.34 -9.57 21.74
N ARG A 133 -11.12 -8.78 22.47
CA ARG A 133 -11.69 -7.50 21.97
C ARG A 133 -10.63 -6.46 21.62
N THR A 134 -9.51 -6.43 22.35
CA THR A 134 -8.41 -5.50 22.09
C THR A 134 -7.75 -5.79 20.74
N LEU A 135 -7.55 -7.05 20.37
CA LEU A 135 -7.02 -7.43 19.06
C LEU A 135 -7.90 -6.91 17.93
N VAL A 136 -9.22 -7.13 18.02
CA VAL A 136 -10.18 -6.66 17.03
C VAL A 136 -10.13 -5.13 16.91
N ALA A 137 -10.16 -4.42 18.05
CA ALA A 137 -10.14 -2.97 18.08
C ALA A 137 -8.83 -2.40 17.49
N LEU A 138 -7.66 -2.98 17.79
CA LEU A 138 -6.36 -2.56 17.22
C LEU A 138 -6.30 -2.82 15.73
N MET A 139 -6.81 -3.95 15.22
CA MET A 139 -6.87 -4.22 13.78
C MET A 139 -7.82 -3.26 13.06
N THR A 140 -8.95 -2.93 13.67
CA THR A 140 -9.88 -1.92 13.12
C THR A 140 -9.20 -0.55 13.09
N THR A 141 -8.52 -0.13 14.16
CA THR A 141 -7.74 1.12 14.19
C THR A 141 -6.69 1.14 13.09
N TYR A 142 -5.94 0.06 12.91
CA TYR A 142 -4.94 -0.08 11.85
C TYR A 142 -5.54 0.15 10.46
N THR A 143 -6.61 -0.56 10.11
CA THR A 143 -7.23 -0.47 8.78
C THR A 143 -7.89 0.89 8.54
N THR A 144 -8.56 1.45 9.56
CA THR A 144 -9.17 2.78 9.47
C THR A 144 -8.13 3.86 9.29
N MET A 145 -7.06 3.86 10.10
CA MET A 145 -5.99 4.86 10.00
C MET A 145 -5.19 4.74 8.70
N LEU A 146 -5.06 3.55 8.13
CA LEU A 146 -4.47 3.35 6.80
C LEU A 146 -5.27 4.08 5.72
N GLY A 147 -6.59 4.00 5.77
CA GLY A 147 -7.48 4.74 4.87
C GLY A 147 -7.42 6.26 5.10
N VAL A 148 -7.46 6.70 6.36
CA VAL A 148 -7.30 8.13 6.75
C VAL A 148 -5.97 8.67 6.21
N SER A 149 -4.88 7.93 6.37
CA SER A 149 -3.56 8.27 5.86
C SER A 149 -3.54 8.45 4.34
N SER A 150 -4.24 7.56 3.62
CA SER A 150 -4.37 7.65 2.15
C SER A 150 -5.14 8.89 1.70
N ALA A 151 -6.15 9.31 2.46
CA ALA A 151 -6.95 10.49 2.15
C ALA A 151 -6.23 11.79 2.53
N LEU A 152 -5.59 11.85 3.70
CA LEU A 152 -4.93 13.06 4.20
C LEU A 152 -3.60 13.36 3.47
N GLY A 153 -2.88 12.33 2.99
CA GLY A 153 -1.59 12.50 2.31
C GLY A 153 -1.64 13.55 1.19
N PRO A 154 -2.51 13.40 0.20
CA PRO A 154 -2.62 14.35 -0.91
C PRO A 154 -3.07 15.75 -0.49
N LEU A 155 -3.89 15.86 0.57
CA LEU A 155 -4.42 17.14 1.05
C LEU A 155 -3.34 18.05 1.65
N SER A 156 -2.17 17.51 2.00
CA SER A 156 -1.04 18.35 2.44
C SER A 156 -0.61 19.36 1.39
N ALA A 157 -0.72 19.02 0.09
CA ALA A 157 -0.42 19.93 -1.01
C ALA A 157 -1.42 21.11 -1.10
N VAL A 158 -2.67 20.92 -0.66
CA VAL A 158 -3.69 21.96 -0.65
C VAL A 158 -3.48 22.94 0.52
N THR A 159 -2.99 22.42 1.65
CA THR A 159 -2.83 23.21 2.89
C THR A 159 -1.49 23.92 3.00
N GLN A 160 -0.47 23.47 2.27
CA GLN A 160 0.88 24.01 2.34
C GLN A 160 1.19 24.88 1.12
N LYS A 161 1.93 25.99 1.36
CA LYS A 161 2.32 26.96 0.30
C LYS A 161 3.49 26.49 -0.57
N SER A 162 4.18 25.44 -0.16
CA SER A 162 5.36 24.91 -0.88
C SER A 162 5.37 23.38 -0.88
N TRP A 163 5.97 22.78 -1.90
CA TRP A 163 6.13 21.33 -1.96
C TRP A 163 6.98 20.78 -0.80
N GLN A 164 7.96 21.56 -0.34
CA GLN A 164 8.75 21.22 0.84
C GLN A 164 7.87 21.09 2.09
N GLY A 165 7.01 22.08 2.34
CA GLY A 165 6.06 22.05 3.46
C GLY A 165 5.09 20.89 3.35
N ALA A 166 4.56 20.60 2.14
CA ALA A 166 3.64 19.52 1.89
C ALA A 166 4.24 18.13 2.20
N LEU A 167 5.53 17.95 2.00
CA LEU A 167 6.25 16.73 2.36
C LEU A 167 6.68 16.70 3.82
N TRP A 168 7.15 17.85 4.35
CA TRP A 168 7.73 17.93 5.68
C TRP A 168 6.71 17.78 6.80
N ILE A 169 5.47 18.22 6.59
CA ILE A 169 4.42 18.17 7.63
C ILE A 169 4.20 16.75 8.19
N TRP A 170 4.46 15.73 7.37
CA TRP A 170 4.35 14.33 7.75
C TRP A 170 5.49 13.86 8.65
N CYS A 171 6.54 14.66 8.82
CA CYS A 171 7.59 14.41 9.80
C CYS A 171 7.04 14.53 11.25
N LEU A 172 6.07 15.41 11.49
CA LEU A 172 5.51 15.61 12.83
C LEU A 172 4.83 14.36 13.41
N PRO A 173 3.85 13.72 12.72
CA PRO A 173 3.28 12.48 13.20
C PRO A 173 4.30 11.32 13.20
N ALA A 174 5.32 11.33 12.33
CA ALA A 174 6.38 10.33 12.35
C ALA A 174 7.30 10.48 13.57
N ILE A 175 7.62 11.71 14.01
CA ILE A 175 8.34 11.96 15.28
C ILE A 175 7.51 11.46 16.46
N ALA A 176 6.21 11.78 16.51
CA ALA A 176 5.32 11.28 17.55
C ALA A 176 5.27 9.74 17.57
N GLN A 177 5.24 9.11 16.40
CA GLN A 177 5.32 7.65 16.25
C GLN A 177 6.66 7.11 16.81
N LEU A 178 7.79 7.75 16.50
CA LEU A 178 9.11 7.34 16.98
C LEU A 178 9.17 7.42 18.51
N VAL A 179 8.68 8.52 19.10
CA VAL A 179 8.60 8.66 20.55
C VAL A 179 7.76 7.54 21.17
N ALA A 180 6.60 7.25 20.60
CA ALA A 180 5.75 6.15 21.06
C ALA A 180 6.47 4.79 20.99
N TRP A 181 7.21 4.49 19.90
CA TRP A 181 8.02 3.27 19.82
C TRP A 181 9.16 3.24 20.84
N ILE A 182 9.85 4.35 21.11
CA ILE A 182 10.90 4.44 22.15
C ILE A 182 10.32 4.09 23.54
N VAL A 183 9.09 4.54 23.84
CA VAL A 183 8.40 4.19 25.09
C VAL A 183 8.01 2.71 25.17
N VAL A 184 7.69 2.10 24.02
CA VAL A 184 7.35 0.66 23.93
C VAL A 184 8.57 -0.25 24.10
N LEU A 185 9.73 0.14 23.54
CA LEU A 185 10.93 -0.72 23.50
C LEU A 185 11.33 -1.36 24.85
N PRO A 186 11.38 -0.62 25.98
CA PRO A 186 11.74 -1.20 27.29
C PRO A 186 10.70 -2.18 27.81
N GLN A 187 9.43 -2.03 27.40
CA GLN A 187 8.31 -2.82 27.89
C GLN A 187 8.07 -4.09 27.06
N ALA A 188 8.37 -4.03 25.75
CA ALA A 188 8.15 -5.15 24.81
C ALA A 188 9.19 -6.27 24.97
N GLY A 189 10.38 -5.99 25.51
CA GLY A 189 11.48 -6.97 25.66
C GLY A 189 11.98 -7.48 24.30
N ARG A 190 12.36 -8.76 24.24
CA ARG A 190 12.66 -9.46 22.97
C ARG A 190 11.39 -10.12 22.44
N ASP A 191 10.61 -9.38 21.70
CA ASP A 191 9.40 -9.83 21.00
C ASP A 191 9.75 -10.42 19.60
N VAL A 192 10.40 -11.58 19.62
CA VAL A 192 10.79 -12.26 18.38
C VAL A 192 9.52 -12.74 17.64
N ALA A 193 9.47 -12.53 16.35
CA ALA A 193 8.39 -13.05 15.50
C ALA A 193 8.37 -14.60 15.58
N HIS A 194 7.45 -15.15 16.35
CA HIS A 194 7.20 -16.58 16.39
C HIS A 194 6.30 -16.95 15.21
N GLY A 195 6.89 -17.53 14.18
CA GLY A 195 6.20 -18.10 13.04
C GLY A 195 7.16 -19.08 12.39
N THR A 196 7.19 -20.31 12.92
CA THR A 196 7.83 -21.43 12.25
C THR A 196 6.92 -21.83 11.10
N VAL A 197 7.38 -21.63 9.88
CA VAL A 197 6.95 -22.42 8.72
C VAL A 197 7.75 -23.74 8.82
N ASP A 198 7.73 -24.36 10.01
CA ASP A 198 8.30 -25.68 10.25
C ASP A 198 7.20 -26.68 9.90
N GLY A 199 7.29 -27.27 8.73
CA GLY A 199 6.34 -28.24 8.23
C GLY A 199 6.29 -28.29 6.70
N ALA A 200 7.34 -27.82 6.02
CA ALA A 200 7.51 -28.04 4.59
C ALA A 200 7.90 -29.50 4.34
N GLY A 201 6.97 -30.43 4.57
CA GLY A 201 6.92 -31.63 3.75
C GLY A 201 6.87 -31.21 2.30
N ALA A 202 7.30 -32.06 1.37
CA ALA A 202 7.39 -31.80 -0.08
C ALA A 202 6.04 -31.39 -0.68
N GLN A 203 5.63 -30.14 -0.40
CA GLN A 203 4.42 -29.56 -0.98
C GLN A 203 4.77 -28.86 -2.30
N ARG A 204 3.92 -29.04 -3.30
CA ARG A 204 4.10 -28.43 -4.62
C ARG A 204 4.32 -26.91 -4.54
N PRO A 205 5.10 -26.31 -5.43
CA PRO A 205 5.31 -24.87 -5.50
C PRO A 205 4.00 -24.11 -5.76
N MET A 206 3.83 -22.90 -5.20
CA MET A 206 2.61 -22.09 -5.36
C MET A 206 2.27 -21.75 -6.81
N PHE A 207 3.28 -21.65 -7.70
CA PHE A 207 3.05 -21.38 -9.13
C PHE A 207 2.37 -22.53 -9.88
N THR A 208 2.25 -23.72 -9.29
CA THR A 208 1.51 -24.85 -9.89
C THR A 208 0.00 -24.74 -9.67
N SER A 209 -0.46 -23.89 -8.76
CA SER A 209 -1.87 -23.61 -8.55
C SER A 209 -2.33 -22.46 -9.46
N PRO A 210 -3.24 -22.71 -10.43
CA PRO A 210 -3.78 -21.66 -11.31
C PRO A 210 -4.48 -20.54 -10.53
N THR A 211 -5.15 -20.89 -9.41
CA THR A 211 -5.80 -19.90 -8.53
C THR A 211 -4.79 -19.04 -7.80
N ALA A 212 -3.67 -19.59 -7.31
CA ALA A 212 -2.60 -18.81 -6.67
C ALA A 212 -1.93 -17.84 -7.65
N VAL A 213 -1.69 -18.29 -8.91
CA VAL A 213 -1.16 -17.43 -9.97
C VAL A 213 -2.15 -16.33 -10.35
N ALA A 214 -3.43 -16.64 -10.48
CA ALA A 214 -4.46 -15.63 -10.72
C ALA A 214 -4.53 -14.59 -9.59
N MET A 215 -4.41 -15.03 -8.34
CA MET A 215 -4.37 -14.12 -7.18
C MET A 215 -3.11 -13.24 -7.17
N LEU A 216 -1.95 -13.74 -7.59
CA LEU A 216 -0.73 -12.94 -7.74
C LEU A 216 -0.94 -11.81 -8.73
N PHE A 217 -1.46 -12.13 -9.93
CA PHE A 217 -1.71 -11.10 -10.94
C PHE A 217 -2.85 -10.16 -10.55
N PHE A 218 -3.91 -10.66 -9.92
CA PHE A 218 -5.00 -9.81 -9.41
C PHE A 218 -4.50 -8.82 -8.37
N PHE A 219 -3.73 -9.29 -7.38
CA PHE A 219 -3.11 -8.44 -6.36
C PHE A 219 -2.10 -7.47 -7.00
N GLY A 220 -1.29 -7.93 -7.96
CA GLY A 220 -0.30 -7.13 -8.65
C GLY A 220 -0.92 -6.02 -9.49
N LEU A 221 -1.92 -6.32 -10.30
CA LEU A 221 -2.59 -5.35 -11.17
C LEU A 221 -3.37 -4.30 -10.36
N GLN A 222 -4.11 -4.72 -9.32
CA GLN A 222 -4.78 -3.74 -8.46
C GLN A 222 -3.77 -2.85 -7.71
N SER A 223 -2.65 -3.40 -7.23
CA SER A 223 -1.58 -2.61 -6.60
C SER A 223 -0.93 -1.66 -7.60
N THR A 224 -0.74 -2.10 -8.83
CA THR A 224 -0.31 -1.26 -9.95
C THR A 224 -1.24 -0.05 -10.15
N MET A 225 -2.57 -0.29 -10.21
CA MET A 225 -3.54 0.81 -10.33
C MET A 225 -3.39 1.80 -9.17
N ALA A 226 -3.31 1.29 -7.94
CA ALA A 226 -3.15 2.12 -6.75
C ALA A 226 -1.86 2.97 -6.78
N TYR A 227 -0.72 2.39 -7.17
CA TYR A 227 0.54 3.15 -7.21
C TYR A 227 0.63 4.11 -8.39
N VAL A 228 0.03 3.79 -9.54
CA VAL A 228 -0.09 4.76 -10.64
C VAL A 228 -1.00 5.93 -10.22
N GLN A 229 -2.13 5.67 -9.58
CA GLN A 229 -2.99 6.73 -9.03
C GLN A 229 -2.23 7.59 -8.01
N MET A 230 -1.58 6.95 -7.05
CA MET A 230 -0.80 7.64 -6.00
C MET A 230 0.44 8.37 -6.52
N GLY A 231 0.98 7.98 -7.68
CA GLY A 231 2.20 8.56 -8.24
C GLY A 231 1.93 9.58 -9.35
N TRP A 232 0.91 9.36 -10.18
CA TRP A 232 0.76 10.09 -11.42
C TRP A 232 -0.59 10.79 -11.62
N LEU A 233 -1.67 10.33 -10.96
CA LEU A 233 -3.02 10.85 -11.23
C LEU A 233 -3.15 12.38 -11.07
N PRO A 234 -2.66 13.01 -9.97
CA PRO A 234 -2.77 14.45 -9.84
C PRO A 234 -2.09 15.19 -11.01
N ARG A 235 -0.90 14.74 -11.42
CA ARG A 235 -0.20 15.32 -12.56
C ARG A 235 -0.94 15.13 -13.88
N MET A 236 -1.48 13.93 -14.13
CA MET A 236 -2.31 13.67 -15.31
C MET A 236 -3.50 14.62 -15.39
N LEU A 237 -4.17 14.87 -14.27
CA LEU A 237 -5.31 15.76 -14.17
C LEU A 237 -4.90 17.22 -14.43
N VAL A 238 -3.81 17.69 -13.82
CA VAL A 238 -3.32 19.06 -13.99
C VAL A 238 -2.90 19.33 -15.44
N GLU A 239 -2.15 18.43 -16.06
CA GLU A 239 -1.72 18.56 -17.46
C GLU A 239 -2.91 18.48 -18.46
N LYS A 240 -4.07 17.95 -18.01
CA LYS A 240 -5.35 17.95 -18.76
C LYS A 240 -6.29 19.08 -18.38
N GLY A 241 -5.80 20.15 -17.71
CA GLY A 241 -6.55 21.37 -17.43
C GLY A 241 -7.28 21.41 -16.09
N VAL A 242 -7.19 20.38 -15.23
CA VAL A 242 -7.79 20.39 -13.90
C VAL A 242 -6.91 21.18 -12.94
N GLY A 243 -7.52 22.03 -12.09
CA GLY A 243 -6.78 22.79 -11.09
C GLY A 243 -6.05 21.89 -10.07
N GLU A 244 -4.86 22.32 -9.60
CA GLU A 244 -3.99 21.55 -8.68
C GLU A 244 -4.70 21.10 -7.40
N ASN A 245 -5.50 21.99 -6.79
CA ASN A 245 -6.26 21.64 -5.59
C ASN A 245 -7.28 20.54 -5.87
N THR A 246 -8.01 20.63 -6.98
CA THR A 246 -9.00 19.61 -7.38
C THR A 246 -8.32 18.28 -7.70
N ALA A 247 -7.16 18.28 -8.33
CA ALA A 247 -6.37 17.09 -8.61
C ALA A 247 -5.89 16.41 -7.31
N SER A 248 -5.48 17.19 -6.30
CA SER A 248 -5.10 16.70 -4.98
C SER A 248 -6.30 16.10 -4.23
N VAL A 249 -7.45 16.78 -4.27
CA VAL A 249 -8.72 16.30 -3.68
C VAL A 249 -9.18 15.02 -4.38
N ALA A 250 -9.03 14.91 -5.70
CA ALA A 250 -9.38 13.70 -6.44
C ALA A 250 -8.62 12.46 -5.92
N LEU A 251 -7.32 12.60 -5.65
CA LEU A 251 -6.54 11.51 -5.03
C LEU A 251 -7.00 11.22 -3.58
N ALA A 252 -7.36 12.24 -2.80
CA ALA A 252 -7.91 12.07 -1.45
C ALA A 252 -9.25 11.32 -1.46
N VAL A 253 -10.13 11.57 -2.44
CA VAL A 253 -11.40 10.86 -2.62
C VAL A 253 -11.16 9.36 -2.81
N ILE A 254 -10.16 8.96 -3.59
CA ILE A 254 -9.77 7.54 -3.73
C ILE A 254 -9.41 6.95 -2.36
N GLY A 255 -8.68 7.70 -1.52
CA GLY A 255 -8.34 7.30 -0.15
C GLY A 255 -9.57 7.05 0.73
N VAL A 256 -10.62 7.87 0.61
CA VAL A 256 -11.88 7.69 1.34
C VAL A 256 -12.58 6.38 0.96
N PHE A 257 -12.63 6.05 -0.34
CA PHE A 257 -13.19 4.77 -0.79
C PHE A 257 -12.40 3.56 -0.28
N ASN A 258 -11.10 3.68 -0.07
CA ASN A 258 -10.30 2.61 0.55
C ASN A 258 -10.72 2.31 1.99
N ILE A 259 -11.17 3.34 2.76
CA ILE A 259 -11.73 3.14 4.11
C ILE A 259 -13.01 2.30 4.01
N ALA A 260 -13.93 2.72 3.13
CA ALA A 260 -15.18 2.00 2.91
C ALA A 260 -14.93 0.55 2.45
N GLY A 261 -13.97 0.34 1.55
CA GLY A 261 -13.59 -0.99 1.04
C GLY A 261 -13.11 -1.93 2.13
N GLY A 262 -12.40 -1.43 3.15
CA GLY A 262 -11.96 -2.22 4.30
C GLY A 262 -13.10 -2.81 5.12
N VAL A 263 -14.28 -2.21 5.12
CA VAL A 263 -15.49 -2.69 5.78
C VAL A 263 -16.40 -3.48 4.83
N VAL A 264 -16.61 -2.93 3.64
CA VAL A 264 -17.56 -3.48 2.64
C VAL A 264 -17.08 -4.83 2.10
N MET A 265 -15.80 -5.00 1.79
CA MET A 265 -15.32 -6.24 1.16
C MET A 265 -15.39 -7.47 2.06
N PRO A 266 -14.93 -7.46 3.33
CA PRO A 266 -15.13 -8.59 4.23
C PRO A 266 -16.62 -8.93 4.45
N TRP A 267 -17.48 -7.91 4.57
CA TRP A 267 -18.93 -8.11 4.69
C TRP A 267 -19.51 -8.76 3.44
N LEU A 268 -19.13 -8.29 2.25
CA LEU A 268 -19.60 -8.82 0.97
C LEU A 268 -19.18 -10.29 0.78
N ILE A 269 -17.93 -10.63 1.13
CA ILE A 269 -17.39 -12.00 1.06
C ILE A 269 -18.17 -12.93 2.00
N SER A 270 -18.62 -12.45 3.17
CA SER A 270 -19.39 -13.24 4.13
C SER A 270 -20.86 -13.44 3.74
N ARG A 271 -21.40 -12.65 2.79
CA ARG A 271 -22.80 -12.65 2.41
C ARG A 271 -23.08 -13.23 1.03
N LEU A 272 -22.12 -13.14 0.12
CA LEU A 272 -22.29 -13.60 -1.25
C LEU A 272 -21.79 -15.04 -1.44
N ASP A 273 -22.66 -15.91 -1.94
CA ASP A 273 -22.29 -17.28 -2.34
C ASP A 273 -21.35 -17.27 -3.56
N ARG A 274 -21.50 -16.27 -4.44
CA ARG A 274 -20.67 -16.10 -5.63
C ARG A 274 -20.07 -14.71 -5.65
N LEU A 275 -18.74 -14.65 -5.60
CA LEU A 275 -17.95 -13.40 -5.62
C LEU A 275 -17.66 -12.89 -7.04
N THR A 276 -18.00 -13.64 -8.07
CA THR A 276 -17.72 -13.32 -9.49
C THR A 276 -18.19 -11.91 -9.92
N PRO A 277 -19.35 -11.37 -9.52
CA PRO A 277 -19.76 -10.02 -9.90
C PRO A 277 -18.85 -8.93 -9.35
N VAL A 278 -18.19 -9.17 -8.20
CA VAL A 278 -17.42 -8.15 -7.50
C VAL A 278 -16.23 -7.65 -8.33
N PRO A 279 -15.28 -8.50 -8.79
CA PRO A 279 -14.17 -8.03 -9.62
C PRO A 279 -14.64 -7.41 -10.94
N ILE A 280 -15.79 -7.83 -11.50
CA ILE A 280 -16.36 -7.23 -12.72
C ILE A 280 -16.66 -5.75 -12.47
N VAL A 281 -17.49 -5.46 -11.44
CA VAL A 281 -17.87 -4.10 -11.11
C VAL A 281 -16.66 -3.24 -10.78
N LEU A 282 -15.75 -3.73 -9.95
CA LEU A 282 -14.58 -2.97 -9.52
C LEU A 282 -13.62 -2.67 -10.67
N ALA A 283 -13.36 -3.64 -11.55
CA ALA A 283 -12.50 -3.44 -12.70
C ALA A 283 -13.12 -2.52 -13.76
N LEU A 284 -14.43 -2.63 -14.01
CA LEU A 284 -15.14 -1.74 -14.92
C LEU A 284 -15.19 -0.31 -14.38
N CYS A 285 -15.40 -0.11 -13.09
CA CYS A 285 -15.29 1.21 -12.46
C CYS A 285 -13.89 1.80 -12.64
N THR A 286 -12.82 1.01 -12.42
CA THR A 286 -11.44 1.46 -12.65
C THR A 286 -11.22 1.85 -14.12
N CYS A 287 -11.67 1.00 -15.05
CA CYS A 287 -11.55 1.25 -16.49
C CYS A 287 -12.33 2.52 -16.90
N ALA A 288 -13.56 2.69 -16.42
CA ALA A 288 -14.37 3.86 -16.68
C ALA A 288 -13.76 5.15 -16.10
N GLY A 289 -13.16 5.06 -14.91
CA GLY A 289 -12.44 6.18 -14.31
C GLY A 289 -11.26 6.64 -15.18
N TRP A 290 -10.42 5.70 -15.67
CA TRP A 290 -9.34 6.04 -16.60
C TRP A 290 -9.86 6.54 -17.94
N GLY A 291 -10.94 5.96 -18.46
CA GLY A 291 -11.61 6.42 -19.68
C GLY A 291 -12.15 7.84 -19.55
N GLY A 292 -12.73 8.19 -18.40
CA GLY A 292 -13.17 9.55 -18.09
C GLY A 292 -12.02 10.55 -18.08
N VAL A 293 -10.89 10.20 -17.47
CA VAL A 293 -9.68 11.05 -17.52
C VAL A 293 -9.12 11.16 -18.95
N LEU A 294 -9.23 10.11 -19.77
CA LEU A 294 -8.80 10.17 -21.16
C LEU A 294 -9.61 11.17 -21.98
N VAL A 295 -10.93 11.11 -21.88
CA VAL A 295 -11.86 11.82 -22.79
C VAL A 295 -12.25 13.20 -22.25
N ALA A 296 -12.48 13.34 -20.94
CA ALA A 296 -13.08 14.54 -20.33
C ALA A 296 -12.57 14.72 -18.88
N ALA A 297 -11.25 14.88 -18.71
CA ALA A 297 -10.62 14.97 -17.41
C ALA A 297 -11.17 16.12 -16.55
N ASP A 298 -11.40 17.27 -17.15
CA ASP A 298 -11.85 18.53 -16.54
C ASP A 298 -13.36 18.57 -16.27
N ALA A 299 -14.15 17.80 -17.02
CA ALA A 299 -15.61 17.82 -16.92
C ALA A 299 -16.12 17.31 -15.55
N ALA A 300 -15.50 16.24 -15.01
CA ALA A 300 -15.94 15.63 -13.74
C ALA A 300 -14.80 14.91 -13.01
N PRO A 301 -13.70 15.58 -12.64
CA PRO A 301 -12.49 14.93 -12.10
C PRO A 301 -12.76 14.13 -10.83
N LEU A 302 -13.66 14.60 -9.96
CA LEU A 302 -14.03 13.89 -8.72
C LEU A 302 -14.91 12.66 -8.99
N ALA A 303 -15.72 12.65 -10.05
CA ALA A 303 -16.49 11.48 -10.45
C ALA A 303 -15.56 10.39 -10.99
N TRP A 304 -14.58 10.74 -11.81
CA TRP A 304 -13.55 9.79 -12.28
C TRP A 304 -12.74 9.22 -11.14
N ALA A 305 -12.32 10.07 -10.19
CA ALA A 305 -11.65 9.62 -8.97
C ALA A 305 -12.52 8.72 -8.10
N SER A 306 -13.84 8.99 -8.00
CA SER A 306 -14.78 8.14 -7.26
C SER A 306 -14.91 6.76 -7.89
N LEU A 307 -15.00 6.67 -9.22
CA LEU A 307 -15.01 5.39 -9.93
C LEU A 307 -13.70 4.62 -9.70
N MET A 308 -12.55 5.29 -9.77
CA MET A 308 -11.26 4.68 -9.45
C MET A 308 -11.18 4.24 -7.97
N GLY A 309 -11.76 5.02 -7.05
CA GLY A 309 -11.84 4.70 -5.63
C GLY A 309 -12.68 3.47 -5.35
N ILE A 310 -13.85 3.33 -6.01
CA ILE A 310 -14.66 2.10 -5.99
C ILE A 310 -13.82 0.92 -6.48
N GLY A 311 -13.15 1.08 -7.63
CA GLY A 311 -12.23 0.08 -8.17
C GLY A 311 -11.10 -0.29 -7.22
N GLY A 312 -10.59 0.68 -6.44
CA GLY A 312 -9.55 0.48 -5.42
C GLY A 312 -9.96 -0.48 -4.29
N MET A 313 -11.25 -0.75 -4.11
CA MET A 313 -11.74 -1.80 -3.20
C MET A 313 -11.29 -3.21 -3.60
N CYS A 314 -10.67 -3.38 -4.79
CA CYS A 314 -9.95 -4.61 -5.16
C CYS A 314 -8.83 -4.97 -4.17
N PHE A 315 -8.20 -3.98 -3.48
CA PHE A 315 -7.13 -4.26 -2.52
C PHE A 315 -7.63 -5.02 -1.29
N PRO A 316 -8.64 -4.56 -0.53
CA PRO A 316 -9.19 -5.34 0.56
C PRO A 316 -9.83 -6.66 0.09
N LEU A 317 -10.42 -6.73 -1.11
CA LEU A 317 -10.89 -7.99 -1.69
C LEU A 317 -9.72 -8.98 -1.87
N ALA A 318 -8.62 -8.58 -2.51
CA ALA A 318 -7.47 -9.43 -2.75
C ALA A 318 -6.87 -9.97 -1.44
N LEU A 319 -6.75 -9.13 -0.40
CA LEU A 319 -6.27 -9.55 0.92
C LEU A 319 -7.21 -10.54 1.62
N ALA A 320 -8.51 -10.32 1.53
CA ALA A 320 -9.50 -11.21 2.13
C ALA A 320 -9.54 -12.58 1.41
N LEU A 321 -9.31 -12.61 0.10
CA LEU A 321 -9.22 -13.86 -0.67
C LEU A 321 -8.04 -14.73 -0.25
N LEU A 322 -6.93 -14.16 0.26
CA LEU A 322 -5.80 -14.95 0.77
C LEU A 322 -6.22 -15.94 1.85
N THR A 323 -7.13 -15.53 2.73
CA THR A 323 -7.67 -16.39 3.78
C THR A 323 -8.88 -17.20 3.33
N ALA A 324 -9.72 -16.63 2.44
CA ALA A 324 -10.94 -17.29 1.98
C ALA A 324 -10.70 -18.45 1.00
N ARG A 325 -9.53 -18.49 0.35
CA ARG A 325 -9.14 -19.53 -0.63
C ARG A 325 -8.11 -20.52 -0.11
N THR A 326 -7.88 -20.55 1.19
CA THR A 326 -6.98 -21.49 1.86
C THR A 326 -7.66 -22.12 3.06
N ARG A 327 -7.38 -23.41 3.33
CA ARG A 327 -7.91 -24.14 4.49
C ARG A 327 -6.97 -24.09 5.67
N SER A 328 -5.65 -24.07 5.43
CA SER A 328 -4.65 -24.10 6.49
C SER A 328 -3.95 -22.75 6.66
N ALA A 329 -3.56 -22.42 7.90
CA ALA A 329 -2.75 -21.24 8.19
C ALA A 329 -1.39 -21.27 7.44
N LEU A 330 -0.83 -22.45 7.24
CA LEU A 330 0.42 -22.66 6.51
C LEU A 330 0.26 -22.32 5.02
N THR A 331 -0.81 -22.82 4.37
CA THR A 331 -1.11 -22.50 2.97
C THR A 331 -1.39 -21.00 2.82
N THR A 332 -2.11 -20.38 3.76
CA THR A 332 -2.35 -18.92 3.76
C THR A 332 -1.03 -18.14 3.82
N ALA A 333 -0.11 -18.53 4.70
CA ALA A 333 1.18 -17.86 4.83
C ALA A 333 2.05 -18.03 3.57
N ARG A 334 2.09 -19.23 2.99
CA ARG A 334 2.80 -19.51 1.73
C ARG A 334 2.22 -18.70 0.57
N LEU A 335 0.89 -18.69 0.44
CA LEU A 335 0.18 -17.92 -0.58
C LEU A 335 0.47 -16.42 -0.44
N SER A 336 0.38 -15.88 0.76
CA SER A 336 0.69 -14.47 1.04
C SER A 336 2.14 -14.13 0.68
N GLY A 337 3.09 -15.00 1.04
CA GLY A 337 4.51 -14.86 0.69
C GLY A 337 4.82 -14.97 -0.80
N PHE A 338 3.95 -15.59 -1.58
CA PHE A 338 4.04 -15.68 -3.04
C PHE A 338 3.35 -14.48 -3.73
N VAL A 339 2.11 -14.18 -3.35
CA VAL A 339 1.24 -13.20 -3.99
C VAL A 339 1.72 -11.77 -3.75
N GLN A 340 2.05 -11.41 -2.52
CA GLN A 340 2.35 -10.01 -2.20
C GLN A 340 3.69 -9.55 -2.75
N PRO A 341 4.83 -10.22 -2.54
CA PRO A 341 6.10 -9.78 -3.12
C PRO A 341 6.07 -9.78 -4.65
N GLY A 342 5.53 -10.84 -5.27
CA GLY A 342 5.40 -10.93 -6.72
C GLY A 342 4.51 -9.83 -7.30
N GLY A 343 3.38 -9.55 -6.66
CA GLY A 343 2.48 -8.48 -7.08
C GLY A 343 3.07 -7.08 -6.91
N TYR A 344 3.85 -6.84 -5.85
CA TYR A 344 4.52 -5.55 -5.66
C TYR A 344 5.65 -5.28 -6.65
N ILE A 345 6.26 -6.31 -7.26
CA ILE A 345 7.19 -6.12 -8.38
C ILE A 345 6.46 -5.47 -9.55
N LEU A 346 5.28 -5.98 -9.93
CA LEU A 346 4.45 -5.35 -10.97
C LEU A 346 4.07 -3.91 -10.60
N ALA A 347 3.67 -3.71 -9.35
CA ALA A 347 3.29 -2.41 -8.83
C ALA A 347 4.45 -1.38 -8.78
N GLY A 348 5.69 -1.84 -8.81
CA GLY A 348 6.87 -0.97 -8.94
C GLY A 348 7.23 -0.70 -10.40
N LEU A 349 7.20 -1.71 -11.26
CA LEU A 349 7.65 -1.59 -12.65
C LEU A 349 6.71 -0.74 -13.51
N VAL A 350 5.38 -0.86 -13.33
CA VAL A 350 4.42 -0.13 -14.18
C VAL A 350 4.44 1.38 -13.94
N PRO A 351 4.47 1.94 -12.73
CA PRO A 351 4.62 3.38 -12.54
C PRO A 351 5.92 3.94 -13.14
N LEU A 352 7.00 3.15 -13.15
CA LEU A 352 8.24 3.51 -13.85
C LEU A 352 8.01 3.59 -15.37
N SER A 353 7.37 2.56 -15.95
CA SER A 353 7.09 2.54 -17.40
C SER A 353 6.14 3.68 -17.81
N VAL A 354 5.20 4.09 -16.96
CA VAL A 354 4.36 5.27 -17.17
C VAL A 354 5.21 6.53 -17.39
N GLY A 355 6.23 6.75 -16.55
CA GLY A 355 7.15 7.88 -16.71
C GLY A 355 7.95 7.83 -18.01
N VAL A 356 8.41 6.64 -18.40
CA VAL A 356 9.16 6.42 -19.65
C VAL A 356 8.27 6.67 -20.86
N VAL A 357 7.06 6.07 -20.90
CA VAL A 357 6.11 6.24 -22.00
C VAL A 357 5.70 7.71 -22.13
N ARG A 358 5.36 8.37 -21.03
CA ARG A 358 5.04 9.82 -21.02
C ARG A 358 6.19 10.68 -21.56
N GLY A 359 7.42 10.35 -21.18
CA GLY A 359 8.61 11.06 -21.68
C GLY A 359 8.87 10.84 -23.18
N ALA A 360 8.54 9.67 -23.71
CA ALA A 360 8.72 9.32 -25.12
C ALA A 360 7.59 9.84 -26.02
N THR A 361 6.33 9.78 -25.56
CA THR A 361 5.15 10.16 -26.38
C THR A 361 4.77 11.63 -26.28
N GLY A 362 5.17 12.31 -25.20
CA GLY A 362 4.81 13.69 -24.94
C GLY A 362 3.35 13.91 -24.46
N ASP A 363 2.53 12.87 -24.40
CA ASP A 363 1.13 12.95 -23.95
C ASP A 363 0.74 11.79 -23.02
N TRP A 364 -0.51 11.79 -22.53
CA TRP A 364 -1.04 10.76 -21.62
C TRP A 364 -1.88 9.68 -22.30
N THR A 365 -2.16 9.81 -23.59
CA THR A 365 -3.13 8.95 -24.32
C THR A 365 -2.70 7.48 -24.26
N ALA A 366 -1.45 7.20 -24.65
CA ALA A 366 -0.92 5.83 -24.63
C ALA A 366 -0.91 5.22 -23.22
N VAL A 367 -0.55 6.02 -22.21
CA VAL A 367 -0.56 5.59 -20.79
C VAL A 367 -1.99 5.26 -20.35
N LEU A 368 -2.95 6.13 -20.59
CA LEU A 368 -4.35 5.95 -20.16
C LEU A 368 -5.00 4.75 -20.84
N ILE A 369 -4.76 4.55 -22.15
CA ILE A 369 -5.21 3.34 -22.86
C ILE A 369 -4.57 2.08 -22.24
N GLY A 370 -3.27 2.11 -21.96
CA GLY A 370 -2.58 1.00 -21.30
C GLY A 370 -3.18 0.67 -19.93
N LEU A 371 -3.53 1.69 -19.13
CA LEU A 371 -4.17 1.49 -17.81
C LEU A 371 -5.59 0.93 -17.94
N MET A 372 -6.35 1.32 -18.97
CA MET A 372 -7.66 0.72 -19.27
C MET A 372 -7.51 -0.76 -19.63
N VAL A 373 -6.55 -1.12 -20.49
CA VAL A 373 -6.25 -2.51 -20.85
C VAL A 373 -5.84 -3.33 -19.60
N LEU A 374 -4.96 -2.80 -18.75
CA LEU A 374 -4.57 -3.46 -17.50
C LEU A 374 -5.77 -3.62 -16.55
N SER A 375 -6.71 -2.69 -16.53
CA SER A 375 -7.96 -2.81 -15.75
C SER A 375 -8.84 -3.97 -16.27
N LEU A 376 -8.90 -4.17 -17.58
CA LEU A 376 -9.59 -5.32 -18.18
C LEU A 376 -8.84 -6.64 -17.93
N CYS A 377 -7.51 -6.63 -17.97
CA CYS A 377 -6.72 -7.80 -17.54
C CYS A 377 -6.98 -8.14 -16.06
N MET A 378 -7.08 -7.12 -15.19
CA MET A 378 -7.44 -7.31 -13.77
C MET A 378 -8.82 -7.95 -13.61
N LEU A 379 -9.81 -7.61 -14.47
CA LEU A 379 -11.11 -8.28 -14.50
C LEU A 379 -10.92 -9.78 -14.77
N VAL A 380 -10.21 -10.13 -15.84
CA VAL A 380 -10.04 -11.54 -16.25
C VAL A 380 -9.39 -12.39 -15.15
N VAL A 381 -8.29 -11.91 -14.57
CA VAL A 381 -7.62 -12.66 -13.48
C VAL A 381 -8.45 -12.62 -12.18
N GLY A 382 -9.21 -11.56 -11.95
CA GLY A 382 -10.14 -11.44 -10.82
C GLY A 382 -11.27 -12.46 -10.86
N LEU A 383 -11.81 -12.76 -12.04
CA LEU A 383 -12.79 -13.83 -12.24
C LEU A 383 -12.24 -15.17 -11.75
N ARG A 384 -11.01 -15.51 -12.12
CA ARG A 384 -10.37 -16.76 -11.68
C ARG A 384 -10.05 -16.74 -10.19
N ALA A 385 -9.53 -15.63 -9.65
CA ALA A 385 -9.20 -15.49 -8.22
C ALA A 385 -10.42 -15.62 -7.30
N THR A 386 -11.62 -15.26 -7.79
CA THR A 386 -12.88 -15.33 -7.03
C THR A 386 -13.65 -16.64 -7.20
N THR A 387 -13.19 -17.57 -8.03
CA THR A 387 -13.80 -18.92 -8.12
C THR A 387 -13.75 -19.63 -6.77
N HIS A 388 -14.73 -20.49 -6.49
CA HIS A 388 -14.85 -21.22 -5.23
C HIS A 388 -13.95 -22.48 -5.23
N VAL A 389 -12.63 -22.26 -5.38
CA VAL A 389 -11.60 -23.32 -5.40
C VAL A 389 -10.62 -23.05 -4.27
N TYR A 390 -10.28 -24.08 -3.49
CA TYR A 390 -9.24 -23.98 -2.46
C TYR A 390 -7.89 -24.33 -3.06
N ILE A 391 -6.90 -23.50 -2.79
CA ILE A 391 -5.52 -23.68 -3.25
C ILE A 391 -4.91 -24.97 -2.69
N ASP A 392 -5.31 -25.36 -1.45
CA ASP A 392 -4.91 -26.63 -0.85
C ASP A 392 -5.26 -27.82 -1.74
N ASP A 393 -6.43 -27.80 -2.41
CA ASP A 393 -6.88 -28.89 -3.29
C ASP A 393 -6.09 -28.92 -4.61
N GLU A 394 -5.79 -27.73 -5.18
CA GLU A 394 -4.97 -27.62 -6.40
C GLU A 394 -3.51 -28.04 -6.16
N LEU A 395 -2.98 -27.85 -4.96
CA LEU A 395 -1.63 -28.28 -4.60
C LEU A 395 -1.53 -29.78 -4.25
N ALA A 396 -2.66 -30.41 -3.91
CA ALA A 396 -2.74 -31.83 -3.64
C ALA A 396 -2.94 -32.67 -4.91
N ALA A 397 -3.56 -32.10 -5.93
CA ALA A 397 -3.81 -32.71 -7.24
C ALA A 397 -2.52 -32.82 -8.10
#